data_d98803067bb972fdebb57652b50d1cce
#
_entry.id   d98803067bb972fdebb57652b50d1cce
#
_cell.length_a   1.000
_cell.length_b   1.000
_cell.length_c   1.000
_cell.angle_alpha   90.00
_cell.angle_beta   90.00
_cell.angle_gamma   90.00
#
_symmetry.space_group_name_H-M   'P 1'
#
loop_
_entity.id
_entity.type
_entity.pdbx_description
1 polymer ?
#
loop_
_entity_poly.entity_id
_entity_poly.type
_entity_poly.pdbx_seq_one_letter_code
_entity_poly.pdbx_strand_id
1 'polypeptide(L)'
;MRTHYCGKLTAALLGQTVTLAGWAHRRRDHGGVIFIDLRDREGLAQVVSDPDRKATFATAEKIRNEFVLKVTGLVRRRPEGTVNPNIASGEVEVLAHSIEILNPSLTPPFQLDDENLSETVRLTHRVIDLRREPMQANLKLRYRVAMAVRKYLDAEGFIDIETPMLTRSTPEGARDYLVPSRVNPGEFFALPQSPQLFKQLLMIAGFDRYYQITKCFRDEDLSADRQPEFTQIDCETSFLEETEIRAIFEGLIRSVFKDVLGVSLPDSFPVMSYADAMREYGSDKPDLRVPLKLTELTEVMKPVEFKVFSGPANTPAHRVAGLLIPKGGELTRGEIDALTEFVAIYGAKGLAWIKFNDVAKGREGMQSPIVKNLSDAALKAVVDRSGAKNGDLMFFGAGKIKVVNDALGALRVKIGHEKGYARSGWKPLWVVDFPMFEYDEEAKRWNAMHHPFTAPKDGHEDLLARDPGAALAKAYDMVLNGSEIGGGSVRIHREEVQSKVFRALSIGAEEAKQKFGFLLEALQYGAPPHGGIAFGLDRIVAMMAGAESIRDVIAFPKTQRAQDLLTHAPSPVDEKQLRELHIRLRKTES
;
A
#
# COMPACT_ATOMS: atom_id res chain seq x y z
N MET A 1 28.39 28.30 4.41
CA MET A 1 28.17 28.85 3.06
C MET A 1 26.86 29.63 3.01
N ARG A 2 25.72 29.12 3.49
CA ARG A 2 24.46 29.87 3.66
C ARG A 2 24.24 30.29 5.10
N THR A 3 23.50 31.39 5.33
CA THR A 3 23.04 31.81 6.65
C THR A 3 21.59 31.39 6.91
N HIS A 4 20.76 31.37 5.85
CA HIS A 4 19.34 31.06 5.92
C HIS A 4 18.91 30.18 4.75
N TYR A 5 17.80 29.43 4.95
CA TYR A 5 17.09 28.77 3.87
C TYR A 5 16.14 29.73 3.16
N CYS A 6 15.96 29.55 1.85
CA CYS A 6 15.08 30.39 1.02
C CYS A 6 13.65 30.47 1.56
N GLY A 7 13.05 29.33 1.83
CA GLY A 7 11.66 29.26 2.32
C GLY A 7 11.46 29.71 3.77
N LYS A 8 12.54 30.02 4.50
CA LYS A 8 12.49 30.47 5.91
C LYS A 8 12.63 31.98 6.08
N LEU A 9 12.72 32.75 5.00
CA LEU A 9 12.77 34.20 5.07
C LEU A 9 11.41 34.77 5.48
N THR A 10 11.43 35.65 6.46
CA THR A 10 10.23 36.32 6.98
C THR A 10 10.49 37.81 7.22
N ALA A 11 9.44 38.55 7.50
CA ALA A 11 9.53 39.97 7.85
C ALA A 11 10.40 40.26 9.10
N ALA A 12 10.65 39.25 9.95
CA ALA A 12 11.56 39.40 11.11
C ALA A 12 13.03 39.63 10.71
N LEU A 13 13.39 39.32 9.46
CA LEU A 13 14.74 39.48 8.91
C LEU A 13 14.94 40.80 8.13
N LEU A 14 13.94 41.68 8.12
CA LEU A 14 14.02 42.97 7.42
C LEU A 14 15.24 43.78 7.86
N GLY A 15 15.95 44.31 6.86
CA GLY A 15 17.18 45.08 7.09
C GLY A 15 18.43 44.25 7.36
N GLN A 16 18.29 42.93 7.46
CA GLN A 16 19.45 42.03 7.65
C GLN A 16 20.04 41.62 6.31
N THR A 17 21.36 41.48 6.27
CA THR A 17 22.06 40.85 5.15
C THR A 17 22.10 39.34 5.36
N VAL A 18 21.61 38.59 4.39
CA VAL A 18 21.58 37.13 4.41
C VAL A 18 22.38 36.55 3.25
N THR A 19 22.86 35.32 3.41
CA THR A 19 23.43 34.53 2.32
C THR A 19 22.57 33.30 2.10
N LEU A 20 22.06 33.18 0.88
CA LEU A 20 21.25 32.06 0.40
C LEU A 20 22.05 31.20 -0.57
N ALA A 21 21.72 29.93 -0.64
CA ALA A 21 22.27 29.02 -1.65
C ALA A 21 21.17 28.07 -2.13
N GLY A 22 21.10 27.87 -3.44
CA GLY A 22 20.06 27.04 -4.04
C GLY A 22 20.12 27.04 -5.56
N TRP A 23 19.03 26.65 -6.17
CA TRP A 23 18.87 26.56 -7.62
C TRP A 23 18.00 27.69 -8.15
N ALA A 24 18.39 28.26 -9.29
CA ALA A 24 17.56 29.21 -10.04
C ALA A 24 16.34 28.48 -10.59
N HIS A 25 15.19 28.61 -9.94
CA HIS A 25 13.94 27.98 -10.36
C HIS A 25 13.36 28.68 -11.60
N ARG A 26 13.35 30.03 -11.57
CA ARG A 26 12.88 30.87 -12.67
C ARG A 26 13.64 32.18 -12.65
N ARG A 27 13.97 32.68 -13.86
CA ARG A 27 14.51 34.01 -14.07
C ARG A 27 13.53 34.84 -14.91
N ARG A 28 13.29 36.06 -14.50
CA ARG A 28 12.42 37.02 -15.21
C ARG A 28 13.17 38.34 -15.36
N ASP A 29 12.99 39.00 -16.48
CA ASP A 29 13.49 40.36 -16.75
C ASP A 29 12.27 41.27 -16.92
N HIS A 30 12.15 42.28 -16.08
CA HIS A 30 11.08 43.24 -16.09
C HIS A 30 11.61 44.66 -15.98
N GLY A 31 11.56 45.40 -17.10
CA GLY A 31 11.96 46.80 -17.12
C GLY A 31 13.42 47.04 -16.73
N GLY A 32 14.30 46.09 -17.07
CA GLY A 32 15.73 46.21 -16.76
C GLY A 32 16.13 45.79 -15.35
N VAL A 33 15.22 45.19 -14.59
CA VAL A 33 15.49 44.55 -13.29
C VAL A 33 15.33 43.04 -13.46
N ILE A 34 16.31 42.27 -12.98
CA ILE A 34 16.26 40.80 -13.04
C ILE A 34 15.76 40.26 -11.72
N PHE A 35 14.72 39.40 -11.81
CA PHE A 35 14.16 38.65 -10.70
C PHE A 35 14.54 37.18 -10.86
N ILE A 36 15.04 36.57 -9.77
CA ILE A 36 15.40 35.16 -9.72
C ILE A 36 14.63 34.53 -8.56
N ASP A 37 13.80 33.55 -8.85
CA ASP A 37 13.21 32.69 -7.82
C ASP A 37 14.25 31.63 -7.45
N LEU A 38 14.87 31.77 -6.30
CA LEU A 38 15.90 30.85 -5.80
C LEU A 38 15.23 29.79 -4.95
N ARG A 39 15.47 28.52 -5.27
CA ARG A 39 14.85 27.36 -4.61
C ARG A 39 15.86 26.58 -3.82
N ASP A 40 15.47 26.21 -2.61
CA ASP A 40 16.10 25.15 -1.84
C ASP A 40 15.03 24.18 -1.27
N ARG A 41 15.42 23.25 -0.41
CA ARG A 41 14.47 22.26 0.13
C ARG A 41 13.36 22.85 1.01
N GLU A 42 13.52 24.08 1.51
CA GLU A 42 12.52 24.75 2.37
C GLU A 42 11.57 25.65 1.57
N GLY A 43 11.86 25.90 0.30
CA GLY A 43 11.00 26.65 -0.61
C GLY A 43 11.73 27.66 -1.47
N LEU A 44 11.00 28.71 -1.86
CA LEU A 44 11.45 29.76 -2.77
C LEU A 44 11.74 31.06 -2.02
N ALA A 45 12.71 31.81 -2.53
CA ALA A 45 12.93 33.23 -2.21
C ALA A 45 13.09 34.04 -3.49
N GLN A 46 12.46 35.20 -3.57
CA GLN A 46 12.70 36.13 -4.67
C GLN A 46 13.98 36.91 -4.43
N VAL A 47 14.90 36.83 -5.40
CA VAL A 47 16.13 37.61 -5.45
C VAL A 47 15.97 38.68 -6.51
N VAL A 48 16.35 39.90 -6.16
CA VAL A 48 16.30 41.06 -7.08
C VAL A 48 17.72 41.50 -7.41
N SER A 49 18.04 41.56 -8.70
CA SER A 49 19.29 42.11 -9.19
C SER A 49 19.02 43.44 -9.89
N ASP A 50 19.53 44.51 -9.27
CA ASP A 50 19.37 45.88 -9.70
C ASP A 50 20.48 46.24 -10.72
N PRO A 51 20.15 46.88 -11.87
CA PRO A 51 21.12 47.29 -12.88
C PRO A 51 22.19 48.28 -12.36
N ASP A 52 21.89 49.02 -11.27
CA ASP A 52 22.87 49.90 -10.65
C ASP A 52 24.10 49.14 -10.09
N ARG A 53 23.94 47.86 -9.79
CA ARG A 53 25.03 46.96 -9.37
C ARG A 53 25.59 46.17 -10.55
N LYS A 54 26.33 46.84 -11.43
CA LYS A 54 26.79 46.33 -12.73
C LYS A 54 27.37 44.92 -12.71
N ALA A 55 28.26 44.59 -11.74
CA ALA A 55 28.88 43.28 -11.67
C ALA A 55 27.90 42.16 -11.33
N THR A 56 27.01 42.42 -10.33
CA THR A 56 25.97 41.49 -9.93
C THR A 56 24.93 41.28 -11.03
N PHE A 57 24.57 42.39 -11.72
CA PHE A 57 23.63 42.37 -12.83
C PHE A 57 24.15 41.56 -14.02
N ALA A 58 25.43 41.77 -14.40
CA ALA A 58 26.08 41.03 -15.46
C ALA A 58 26.16 39.52 -15.17
N THR A 59 26.27 39.13 -13.91
CA THR A 59 26.17 37.74 -13.50
C THR A 59 24.74 37.23 -13.62
N ALA A 60 23.74 38.02 -13.17
CA ALA A 60 22.34 37.67 -13.24
C ALA A 60 21.82 37.43 -14.68
N GLU A 61 22.36 38.20 -15.67
CA GLU A 61 22.03 38.02 -17.10
C GLU A 61 22.43 36.64 -17.65
N LYS A 62 23.48 36.02 -17.10
CA LYS A 62 24.00 34.70 -17.52
C LYS A 62 23.22 33.52 -16.94
N ILE A 63 22.44 33.75 -15.87
CA ILE A 63 21.74 32.71 -15.15
C ILE A 63 20.64 32.10 -16.02
N ARG A 64 20.54 30.76 -15.96
CA ARG A 64 19.46 29.97 -16.57
C ARG A 64 18.87 29.06 -15.51
N ASN A 65 17.73 28.45 -15.83
CA ASN A 65 17.06 27.51 -14.91
C ASN A 65 18.00 26.41 -14.42
N GLU A 66 17.88 26.09 -13.15
CA GLU A 66 18.64 25.06 -12.44
C GLU A 66 20.14 25.36 -12.24
N PHE A 67 20.61 26.57 -12.55
CA PHE A 67 21.93 27.01 -12.11
C PHE A 67 22.00 27.02 -10.59
N VAL A 68 23.10 26.56 -10.04
CA VAL A 68 23.35 26.59 -8.58
C VAL A 68 23.98 27.93 -8.22
N LEU A 69 23.35 28.66 -7.33
CA LEU A 69 23.73 30.03 -6.99
C LEU A 69 24.00 30.16 -5.49
N LYS A 70 24.91 31.09 -5.18
CA LYS A 70 25.06 31.67 -3.84
C LYS A 70 24.77 33.16 -3.97
N VAL A 71 23.84 33.65 -3.17
CA VAL A 71 23.38 35.03 -3.21
C VAL A 71 23.54 35.67 -1.83
N THR A 72 24.24 36.77 -1.75
CA THR A 72 24.30 37.60 -0.55
C THR A 72 23.59 38.91 -0.80
N GLY A 73 22.67 39.29 0.08
CA GLY A 73 21.88 40.50 -0.13
C GLY A 73 21.04 40.90 1.08
N LEU A 74 20.41 42.06 0.95
CA LEU A 74 19.57 42.67 1.96
C LEU A 74 18.13 42.15 1.87
N VAL A 75 17.59 41.68 2.99
CA VAL A 75 16.16 41.34 3.08
C VAL A 75 15.35 42.65 3.17
N ARG A 76 14.41 42.81 2.24
CA ARG A 76 13.49 43.95 2.22
C ARG A 76 12.05 43.48 1.95
N ARG A 77 11.08 44.33 2.27
CA ARG A 77 9.68 44.08 1.88
C ARG A 77 9.54 44.12 0.37
N ARG A 78 8.70 43.25 -0.17
CA ARG A 78 8.26 43.42 -1.56
C ARG A 78 7.47 44.70 -1.72
N PRO A 79 7.55 45.35 -2.88
CA PRO A 79 6.71 46.50 -3.19
C PRO A 79 5.22 46.20 -2.98
N GLU A 80 4.46 47.22 -2.64
CA GLU A 80 3.00 47.11 -2.48
C GLU A 80 2.36 46.47 -3.72
N GLY A 81 1.43 45.54 -3.51
CA GLY A 81 0.75 44.81 -4.59
C GLY A 81 1.55 43.66 -5.20
N THR A 82 2.81 43.39 -4.74
CA THR A 82 3.64 42.29 -5.27
C THR A 82 3.89 41.14 -4.26
N VAL A 83 3.22 41.20 -3.11
CA VAL A 83 3.27 40.10 -2.12
C VAL A 83 2.72 38.82 -2.77
N ASN A 84 3.46 37.71 -2.63
CA ASN A 84 3.05 36.41 -3.15
C ASN A 84 2.58 35.50 -2.00
N PRO A 85 1.26 35.30 -1.82
CA PRO A 85 0.73 34.47 -0.73
C PRO A 85 0.98 32.97 -0.94
N ASN A 86 1.42 32.55 -2.13
CA ASN A 86 1.62 31.16 -2.48
C ASN A 86 2.97 30.58 -2.03
N ILE A 87 3.89 31.42 -1.55
CA ILE A 87 5.19 31.00 -1.01
C ILE A 87 5.39 31.57 0.40
N ALA A 88 6.07 30.79 1.25
CA ALA A 88 6.26 31.15 2.66
C ALA A 88 7.03 32.47 2.86
N SER A 89 7.97 32.77 1.96
CA SER A 89 8.77 34.01 1.97
C SER A 89 8.14 35.17 1.21
N GLY A 90 6.88 35.05 0.80
CA GLY A 90 6.23 35.94 -0.18
C GLY A 90 6.05 37.41 0.23
N GLU A 91 6.23 37.76 1.51
CA GLU A 91 6.21 39.17 1.98
C GLU A 91 7.54 39.89 1.74
N VAL A 92 8.62 39.13 1.58
CA VAL A 92 9.98 39.69 1.49
C VAL A 92 10.67 39.26 0.20
N GLU A 93 11.73 40.00 -0.13
CA GLU A 93 12.64 39.67 -1.21
C GLU A 93 14.08 40.00 -0.80
N VAL A 94 15.06 39.48 -1.48
CA VAL A 94 16.47 39.76 -1.23
C VAL A 94 17.03 40.62 -2.35
N LEU A 95 17.41 41.85 -2.03
CA LEU A 95 18.17 42.72 -2.94
C LEU A 95 19.62 42.25 -2.97
N ALA A 96 20.02 41.65 -4.07
CA ALA A 96 21.33 41.03 -4.19
C ALA A 96 22.47 42.08 -4.15
N HIS A 97 23.40 41.86 -3.24
CA HIS A 97 24.71 42.56 -3.21
C HIS A 97 25.72 41.83 -4.06
N SER A 98 25.70 40.50 -4.04
CA SER A 98 26.54 39.64 -4.86
C SER A 98 25.80 38.37 -5.26
N ILE A 99 26.07 37.90 -6.46
CA ILE A 99 25.59 36.61 -6.98
C ILE A 99 26.82 35.85 -7.51
N GLU A 100 26.98 34.64 -7.03
CA GLU A 100 28.02 33.71 -7.47
C GLU A 100 27.35 32.50 -8.12
N ILE A 101 27.74 32.15 -9.36
CA ILE A 101 27.31 30.91 -10.00
C ILE A 101 28.26 29.82 -9.50
N LEU A 102 27.75 28.95 -8.62
CA LEU A 102 28.53 27.84 -8.09
C LEU A 102 28.66 26.71 -9.11
N ASN A 103 27.64 26.51 -9.90
CA ASN A 103 27.65 25.55 -11.01
C ASN A 103 26.55 25.87 -12.03
N PRO A 104 26.85 25.90 -13.33
CA PRO A 104 25.85 26.00 -14.37
C PRO A 104 25.10 24.68 -14.53
N SER A 105 23.98 24.72 -15.27
CA SER A 105 23.17 23.56 -15.59
C SER A 105 22.92 23.49 -17.09
N LEU A 106 22.85 22.28 -17.63
CA LEU A 106 22.21 22.05 -18.91
C LEU A 106 20.73 22.35 -18.80
N THR A 107 20.07 22.58 -19.93
CA THR A 107 18.61 22.70 -19.95
C THR A 107 17.99 21.41 -19.41
N PRO A 108 17.16 21.47 -18.36
CA PRO A 108 16.51 20.27 -17.81
C PRO A 108 15.65 19.57 -18.87
N PRO A 109 15.49 18.23 -18.78
CA PRO A 109 14.70 17.46 -19.75
C PRO A 109 13.20 17.80 -19.70
N PHE A 110 12.72 18.41 -18.63
CA PHE A 110 11.35 18.90 -18.45
C PHE A 110 11.31 20.05 -17.45
N GLN A 111 10.22 20.81 -17.46
CA GLN A 111 9.96 21.83 -16.45
C GLN A 111 9.51 21.17 -15.13
N LEU A 112 10.00 21.69 -13.99
CA LEU A 112 9.69 21.11 -12.67
C LEU A 112 8.22 21.24 -12.27
N ASP A 113 7.51 22.19 -12.83
CA ASP A 113 6.09 22.47 -12.62
C ASP A 113 5.17 21.82 -13.68
N ASP A 114 5.71 21.02 -14.60
CA ASP A 114 4.91 20.26 -15.56
C ASP A 114 4.18 19.11 -14.85
N GLU A 115 2.84 19.14 -14.90
CA GLU A 115 1.99 18.12 -14.30
C GLU A 115 1.73 16.91 -15.21
N ASN A 116 2.09 16.99 -16.50
CA ASN A 116 1.78 16.00 -17.52
C ASN A 116 2.97 15.09 -17.88
N LEU A 117 3.86 14.84 -16.95
CA LEU A 117 5.03 13.99 -17.15
C LEU A 117 4.66 12.50 -17.08
N SER A 118 5.09 11.72 -18.08
CA SER A 118 4.95 10.27 -18.02
C SER A 118 5.86 9.67 -16.94
N GLU A 119 5.45 8.54 -16.38
CA GLU A 119 6.26 7.82 -15.40
C GLU A 119 7.66 7.48 -15.94
N THR A 120 7.74 7.03 -17.19
CA THR A 120 9.02 6.69 -17.83
C THR A 120 9.98 7.88 -17.85
N VAL A 121 9.52 9.06 -18.22
CA VAL A 121 10.35 10.28 -18.23
C VAL A 121 10.80 10.64 -16.81
N ARG A 122 9.89 10.60 -15.85
CA ARG A 122 10.18 10.88 -14.44
C ARG A 122 11.21 9.91 -13.86
N LEU A 123 11.11 8.61 -14.15
CA LEU A 123 12.04 7.60 -13.63
C LEU A 123 13.39 7.64 -14.35
N THR A 124 13.43 7.93 -15.64
CA THR A 124 14.68 8.11 -16.39
C THR A 124 15.50 9.30 -15.87
N HIS A 125 14.81 10.40 -15.58
CA HIS A 125 15.43 11.64 -15.08
C HIS A 125 15.10 11.86 -13.59
N ARG A 126 15.17 10.80 -12.80
CA ARG A 126 14.69 10.79 -11.41
C ARG A 126 15.34 11.84 -10.53
N VAL A 127 16.61 12.17 -10.75
CA VAL A 127 17.29 13.24 -10.00
C VAL A 127 16.61 14.59 -10.19
N ILE A 128 16.13 14.89 -11.39
CA ILE A 128 15.41 16.14 -11.68
C ILE A 128 13.96 16.05 -11.15
N ASP A 129 13.30 14.91 -11.33
CA ASP A 129 11.96 14.66 -10.80
C ASP A 129 11.91 14.83 -9.27
N LEU A 130 12.94 14.39 -8.55
CA LEU A 130 13.07 14.57 -7.09
C LEU A 130 13.20 16.04 -6.64
N ARG A 131 13.53 16.97 -7.54
CA ARG A 131 13.51 18.42 -7.27
C ARG A 131 12.11 19.01 -7.28
N ARG A 132 11.15 18.31 -7.86
CA ARG A 132 9.76 18.80 -7.97
C ARG A 132 9.11 18.85 -6.58
N GLU A 133 8.25 19.85 -6.39
CA GLU A 133 7.58 20.07 -5.11
C GLU A 133 6.80 18.83 -4.61
N PRO A 134 5.97 18.15 -5.44
CA PRO A 134 5.24 16.96 -4.98
C PRO A 134 6.17 15.84 -4.49
N MET A 135 7.30 15.63 -5.15
CA MET A 135 8.27 14.60 -4.74
C MET A 135 9.00 14.99 -3.45
N GLN A 136 9.36 16.27 -3.29
CA GLN A 136 9.92 16.80 -2.05
C GLN A 136 8.92 16.61 -0.89
N ALA A 137 7.66 16.93 -1.09
CA ALA A 137 6.61 16.78 -0.11
C ALA A 137 6.40 15.30 0.29
N ASN A 138 6.35 14.39 -0.70
CA ASN A 138 6.17 12.97 -0.47
C ASN A 138 7.31 12.35 0.36
N LEU A 139 8.56 12.68 0.05
CA LEU A 139 9.70 12.14 0.79
C LEU A 139 9.82 12.75 2.20
N LYS A 140 9.48 14.02 2.37
CA LYS A 140 9.36 14.64 3.69
C LYS A 140 8.25 14.00 4.53
N LEU A 141 7.11 13.70 3.90
CA LEU A 141 6.01 12.96 4.54
C LEU A 141 6.48 11.58 5.00
N ARG A 142 7.15 10.83 4.12
CA ARG A 142 7.74 9.53 4.45
C ARG A 142 8.67 9.60 5.66
N TYR A 143 9.56 10.59 5.70
CA TYR A 143 10.45 10.83 6.82
C TYR A 143 9.66 11.07 8.12
N ARG A 144 8.65 11.95 8.08
CA ARG A 144 7.81 12.26 9.26
C ARG A 144 7.05 11.04 9.76
N VAL A 145 6.52 10.21 8.86
CA VAL A 145 5.85 8.95 9.22
C VAL A 145 6.83 8.01 9.92
N ALA A 146 8.01 7.79 9.36
CA ALA A 146 9.03 6.92 9.96
C ALA A 146 9.44 7.41 11.35
N MET A 147 9.62 8.72 11.54
CA MET A 147 9.96 9.29 12.85
C MET A 147 8.81 9.17 13.86
N ALA A 148 7.56 9.37 13.44
CA ALA A 148 6.40 9.19 14.31
C ALA A 148 6.26 7.74 14.77
N VAL A 149 6.49 6.77 13.87
CA VAL A 149 6.51 5.34 14.18
C VAL A 149 7.58 5.02 15.23
N ARG A 150 8.80 5.48 15.02
CA ARG A 150 9.91 5.25 15.98
C ARG A 150 9.61 5.82 17.36
N LYS A 151 9.09 7.04 17.40
CA LYS A 151 8.73 7.72 18.66
C LYS A 151 7.66 6.93 19.43
N TYR A 152 6.63 6.47 18.75
CA TYR A 152 5.57 5.68 19.39
C TYR A 152 6.09 4.34 19.91
N LEU A 153 6.83 3.59 19.10
CA LEU A 153 7.33 2.28 19.46
C LEU A 153 8.37 2.34 20.59
N ASP A 154 9.24 3.36 20.59
CA ASP A 154 10.16 3.63 21.70
C ASP A 154 9.40 3.87 23.02
N ALA A 155 8.36 4.70 22.99
CA ALA A 155 7.52 4.97 24.15
C ALA A 155 6.77 3.73 24.67
N GLU A 156 6.44 2.78 23.76
CA GLU A 156 5.83 1.49 24.11
C GLU A 156 6.86 0.41 24.54
N GLY A 157 8.12 0.75 24.65
CA GLY A 157 9.19 -0.14 25.11
C GLY A 157 9.70 -1.13 24.06
N PHE A 158 9.48 -0.86 22.77
CA PHE A 158 10.07 -1.64 21.68
C PHE A 158 11.53 -1.29 21.46
N ILE A 159 12.33 -2.30 21.15
CA ILE A 159 13.75 -2.16 20.86
C ILE A 159 13.97 -2.32 19.36
N ASP A 160 14.65 -1.35 18.74
CA ASP A 160 15.06 -1.42 17.33
C ASP A 160 16.27 -2.36 17.20
N ILE A 161 16.08 -3.49 16.53
CA ILE A 161 17.13 -4.50 16.34
C ILE A 161 17.22 -4.86 14.86
N GLU A 162 18.41 -4.70 14.29
CA GLU A 162 18.70 -5.08 12.91
C GLU A 162 18.77 -6.61 12.77
N THR A 163 18.25 -7.12 11.67
CA THR A 163 18.35 -8.51 11.25
C THR A 163 19.11 -8.64 9.94
N PRO A 164 19.70 -9.80 9.60
CA PRO A 164 20.54 -9.92 8.41
C PRO A 164 19.77 -9.70 7.10
N MET A 165 20.43 -9.08 6.13
CA MET A 165 19.99 -9.05 4.73
C MET A 165 20.52 -10.25 3.94
N LEU A 166 21.69 -10.77 4.27
CA LEU A 166 22.23 -12.01 3.69
C LEU A 166 21.77 -13.18 4.55
N THR A 167 20.69 -13.84 4.15
CA THR A 167 20.05 -14.91 4.91
C THR A 167 20.07 -16.24 4.14
N ARG A 168 19.53 -17.26 4.75
CA ARG A 168 19.26 -18.54 4.10
C ARG A 168 17.95 -18.44 3.30
N SER A 169 17.90 -19.10 2.13
CA SER A 169 16.66 -19.21 1.36
C SER A 169 15.60 -19.99 2.14
N THR A 170 14.50 -19.34 2.42
CA THR A 170 13.32 -19.88 3.12
C THR A 170 12.07 -19.30 2.45
N PRO A 171 11.73 -19.77 1.23
CA PRO A 171 10.64 -19.18 0.46
C PRO A 171 9.30 -19.27 1.20
N GLU A 172 8.62 -18.12 1.33
CA GLU A 172 7.37 -17.92 2.08
C GLU A 172 6.24 -17.43 1.17
N GLY A 173 6.16 -17.93 -0.06
CA GLY A 173 5.11 -17.54 -1.01
C GLY A 173 5.65 -16.91 -2.29
N ALA A 174 6.47 -15.86 -2.21
CA ALA A 174 7.21 -15.33 -3.35
C ALA A 174 8.52 -16.08 -3.58
N ARG A 175 9.18 -15.83 -4.71
CA ARG A 175 10.54 -16.30 -4.94
C ARG A 175 11.55 -15.42 -4.22
N ASP A 176 12.64 -16.02 -3.77
CA ASP A 176 13.75 -15.30 -3.16
C ASP A 176 14.70 -14.72 -4.22
N TYR A 177 15.23 -13.52 -3.96
CA TYR A 177 16.42 -13.06 -4.66
C TYR A 177 17.65 -13.74 -4.09
N LEU A 178 18.47 -14.35 -4.95
CA LEU A 178 19.65 -15.11 -4.56
C LEU A 178 20.91 -14.27 -4.77
N VAL A 179 21.83 -14.37 -3.80
CA VAL A 179 23.16 -13.73 -3.84
C VAL A 179 24.22 -14.80 -3.75
N PRO A 180 25.04 -15.02 -4.78
CA PRO A 180 26.07 -16.08 -4.76
C PRO A 180 27.19 -15.75 -3.77
N SER A 181 27.67 -16.78 -3.07
CA SER A 181 28.81 -16.67 -2.17
C SER A 181 30.13 -16.94 -2.90
N ARG A 182 31.03 -15.99 -2.91
CA ARG A 182 32.38 -16.18 -3.46
C ARG A 182 33.22 -17.13 -2.59
N VAL A 183 33.02 -17.05 -1.27
CA VAL A 183 33.82 -17.80 -0.29
C VAL A 183 33.38 -19.27 -0.20
N ASN A 184 32.10 -19.54 -0.45
CA ASN A 184 31.51 -20.88 -0.45
C ASN A 184 30.98 -21.21 -1.86
N PRO A 185 31.82 -21.79 -2.73
CA PRO A 185 31.44 -22.07 -4.11
C PRO A 185 30.20 -22.95 -4.22
N GLY A 186 29.25 -22.52 -5.08
CA GLY A 186 28.00 -23.26 -5.29
C GLY A 186 26.93 -23.00 -4.22
N GLU A 187 27.22 -22.17 -3.22
CA GLU A 187 26.24 -21.79 -2.19
C GLU A 187 25.78 -20.34 -2.39
N PHE A 188 24.55 -20.06 -1.94
CA PHE A 188 23.89 -18.77 -2.11
C PHE A 188 23.31 -18.28 -0.80
N PHE A 189 23.42 -16.99 -0.56
CA PHE A 189 22.53 -16.29 0.34
C PHE A 189 21.21 -15.96 -0.39
N ALA A 190 20.18 -15.68 0.37
CA ALA A 190 18.95 -15.11 -0.13
C ALA A 190 18.68 -13.78 0.57
N LEU A 191 18.10 -12.80 -0.16
CA LEU A 191 17.58 -11.58 0.44
C LEU A 191 16.24 -11.88 1.12
N PRO A 192 15.97 -11.36 2.33
CA PRO A 192 14.81 -11.76 3.12
C PRO A 192 13.51 -11.20 2.50
N GLN A 193 12.47 -12.01 2.45
CA GLN A 193 11.11 -11.56 2.11
C GLN A 193 10.47 -10.78 3.25
N SER A 194 10.86 -11.12 4.49
CA SER A 194 10.57 -10.40 5.74
C SER A 194 11.51 -10.92 6.82
N PRO A 195 11.69 -10.23 7.95
CA PRO A 195 12.47 -10.73 9.08
C PRO A 195 11.70 -11.73 9.97
N GLN A 196 10.69 -12.42 9.46
CA GLN A 196 9.78 -13.26 10.23
C GLN A 196 10.47 -14.27 11.16
N LEU A 197 11.42 -15.04 10.65
CA LEU A 197 12.09 -16.04 11.45
C LEU A 197 13.00 -15.43 12.52
N PHE A 198 13.70 -14.36 12.17
CA PHE A 198 14.61 -13.68 13.10
C PHE A 198 13.88 -12.97 14.23
N LYS A 199 12.73 -12.35 13.97
CA LYS A 199 11.97 -11.71 15.03
C LYS A 199 11.40 -12.72 16.03
N GLN A 200 11.01 -13.90 15.57
CA GLN A 200 10.63 -15.00 16.47
C GLN A 200 11.81 -15.46 17.31
N LEU A 201 13.00 -15.59 16.74
CA LEU A 201 14.23 -15.92 17.48
C LEU A 201 14.55 -14.84 18.54
N LEU A 202 14.31 -13.56 18.25
CA LEU A 202 14.50 -12.46 19.21
C LEU A 202 13.52 -12.55 20.39
N MET A 203 12.30 -13.04 20.16
CA MET A 203 11.36 -13.32 21.26
C MET A 203 11.85 -14.48 22.14
N ILE A 204 12.32 -15.56 21.53
CA ILE A 204 12.92 -16.68 22.25
C ILE A 204 14.17 -16.24 23.02
N ALA A 205 14.93 -15.29 22.47
CA ALA A 205 16.10 -14.70 23.11
C ALA A 205 15.75 -13.73 24.28
N GLY A 206 14.46 -13.43 24.48
CA GLY A 206 14.00 -12.64 25.63
C GLY A 206 13.93 -11.13 25.41
N PHE A 207 13.95 -10.64 24.18
CA PHE A 207 13.87 -9.19 23.90
C PHE A 207 12.48 -8.60 24.10
N ASP A 208 11.45 -9.41 24.21
CA ASP A 208 10.08 -9.06 24.60
C ASP A 208 9.30 -8.19 23.62
N ARG A 209 9.83 -7.04 23.21
CA ARG A 209 9.25 -6.13 22.25
C ARG A 209 10.30 -5.65 21.26
N TYR A 210 10.16 -6.07 20.01
CA TYR A 210 11.08 -5.76 18.91
C TYR A 210 10.36 -4.98 17.83
N TYR A 211 11.08 -4.05 17.21
CA TYR A 211 10.69 -3.50 15.90
C TYR A 211 11.90 -3.24 15.01
N GLN A 212 11.61 -3.11 13.74
CA GLN A 212 12.58 -2.67 12.74
C GLN A 212 11.84 -2.01 11.58
N ILE A 213 12.34 -0.88 11.07
CA ILE A 213 11.94 -0.36 9.76
C ILE A 213 12.96 -0.90 8.77
N THR A 214 12.57 -1.87 7.96
CA THR A 214 13.50 -2.72 7.22
C THR A 214 13.08 -2.93 5.77
N LYS A 215 14.09 -3.18 4.92
CA LYS A 215 13.88 -3.62 3.54
C LYS A 215 13.46 -5.08 3.50
N CYS A 216 12.51 -5.35 2.61
CA CYS A 216 12.05 -6.69 2.24
C CYS A 216 12.13 -6.85 0.73
N PHE A 217 12.35 -8.08 0.28
CA PHE A 217 12.63 -8.40 -1.12
C PHE A 217 11.75 -9.56 -1.58
N ARG A 218 11.02 -9.38 -2.68
CA ARG A 218 10.18 -10.43 -3.26
C ARG A 218 10.27 -10.39 -4.76
N ASP A 219 10.65 -11.52 -5.36
CA ASP A 219 10.64 -11.69 -6.81
C ASP A 219 9.27 -12.23 -7.24
N GLU A 220 8.38 -11.30 -7.50
CA GLU A 220 6.99 -11.56 -7.88
C GLU A 220 6.51 -10.59 -8.97
N ASP A 221 5.33 -10.82 -9.51
CA ASP A 221 4.73 -9.92 -10.48
C ASP A 221 4.41 -8.57 -9.83
N LEU A 222 4.82 -7.49 -10.49
CA LEU A 222 4.73 -6.15 -9.96
C LEU A 222 3.46 -5.42 -10.42
N SER A 223 3.00 -4.50 -9.57
CA SER A 223 1.84 -3.64 -9.79
C SER A 223 2.11 -2.23 -9.29
N ALA A 224 1.11 -1.36 -9.29
CA ALA A 224 1.23 0.00 -8.76
C ALA A 224 1.57 0.05 -7.25
N ASP A 225 1.19 -1.00 -6.51
CA ASP A 225 1.37 -1.14 -5.06
C ASP A 225 2.38 -2.22 -4.66
N ARG A 226 3.16 -2.75 -5.63
CA ARG A 226 4.20 -3.77 -5.41
C ARG A 226 5.52 -3.37 -6.05
N GLN A 227 6.59 -3.59 -5.28
CA GLN A 227 7.98 -3.38 -5.70
C GLN A 227 8.80 -4.63 -5.36
N PRO A 228 9.87 -4.93 -6.11
CA PRO A 228 10.75 -6.07 -5.79
C PRO A 228 11.50 -5.86 -4.48
N GLU A 229 11.75 -4.61 -4.11
CA GLU A 229 12.20 -4.20 -2.79
C GLU A 229 11.28 -3.13 -2.23
N PHE A 230 10.86 -3.30 -0.99
CA PHE A 230 9.94 -2.41 -0.29
C PHE A 230 10.29 -2.33 1.19
N THR A 231 9.64 -1.47 1.94
CA THR A 231 9.95 -1.24 3.35
C THR A 231 8.77 -1.63 4.23
N GLN A 232 9.05 -2.43 5.26
CA GLN A 232 8.10 -2.77 6.30
C GLN A 232 8.48 -2.09 7.62
N ILE A 233 7.44 -1.76 8.40
CA ILE A 233 7.53 -1.56 9.83
C ILE A 233 7.22 -2.93 10.44
N ASP A 234 8.23 -3.63 10.88
CA ASP A 234 8.13 -5.00 11.37
C ASP A 234 8.22 -5.03 12.90
N CYS A 235 7.27 -5.71 13.56
CA CYS A 235 7.16 -5.72 15.01
C CYS A 235 6.85 -7.13 15.51
N GLU A 236 7.34 -7.44 16.73
CA GLU A 236 7.04 -8.68 17.45
C GLU A 236 6.98 -8.42 18.94
N THR A 237 6.08 -9.14 19.63
CA THR A 237 5.86 -9.04 21.08
C THR A 237 5.77 -10.41 21.72
N SER A 238 6.15 -10.50 22.99
CA SER A 238 5.99 -11.71 23.82
C SER A 238 4.92 -11.49 24.89
N PHE A 239 4.30 -12.60 25.32
CA PHE A 239 3.35 -12.63 26.45
C PHE A 239 2.12 -11.73 26.31
N LEU A 240 1.68 -11.46 25.08
CA LEU A 240 0.47 -10.70 24.81
C LEU A 240 -0.55 -11.55 24.04
N GLU A 241 -1.81 -11.34 24.36
CA GLU A 241 -2.93 -11.93 23.62
C GLU A 241 -3.21 -11.13 22.32
N GLU A 242 -3.91 -11.76 21.40
CA GLU A 242 -4.29 -11.17 20.10
C GLU A 242 -4.94 -9.78 20.24
N THR A 243 -5.82 -9.60 21.21
CA THR A 243 -6.50 -8.33 21.46
C THR A 243 -5.58 -7.24 21.99
N GLU A 244 -4.61 -7.62 22.83
CA GLU A 244 -3.62 -6.70 23.39
C GLU A 244 -2.63 -6.24 22.30
N ILE A 245 -2.20 -7.16 21.42
CA ILE A 245 -1.34 -6.84 20.27
C ILE A 245 -2.07 -5.85 19.35
N ARG A 246 -3.34 -6.13 19.01
CA ARG A 246 -4.12 -5.22 18.18
C ARG A 246 -4.29 -3.84 18.81
N ALA A 247 -4.49 -3.75 20.13
CA ALA A 247 -4.64 -2.47 20.84
C ALA A 247 -3.37 -1.60 20.73
N ILE A 248 -2.17 -2.18 20.86
CA ILE A 248 -0.90 -1.46 20.71
C ILE A 248 -0.78 -0.88 19.30
N PHE A 249 -1.03 -1.68 18.28
CA PHE A 249 -0.83 -1.24 16.89
C PHE A 249 -1.96 -0.35 16.36
N GLU A 250 -3.14 -0.46 16.91
CA GLU A 250 -4.21 0.52 16.73
C GLU A 250 -3.78 1.88 17.25
N GLY A 251 -3.19 1.92 18.45
CA GLY A 251 -2.58 3.12 19.02
C GLY A 251 -1.45 3.70 18.18
N LEU A 252 -0.61 2.85 17.57
CA LEU A 252 0.44 3.29 16.64
C LEU A 252 -0.15 4.07 15.47
N ILE A 253 -1.13 3.51 14.79
CA ILE A 253 -1.73 4.14 13.60
C ILE A 253 -2.48 5.42 13.99
N ARG A 254 -3.23 5.45 15.10
CA ARG A 254 -3.85 6.68 15.61
C ARG A 254 -2.82 7.77 15.88
N SER A 255 -1.73 7.43 16.53
CA SER A 255 -0.65 8.37 16.86
C SER A 255 0.01 8.93 15.61
N VAL A 256 0.36 8.07 14.65
CA VAL A 256 1.00 8.48 13.40
C VAL A 256 0.10 9.42 12.58
N PHE A 257 -1.19 9.10 12.44
CA PHE A 257 -2.14 9.98 11.73
C PHE A 257 -2.32 11.32 12.42
N LYS A 258 -2.36 11.32 13.75
CA LYS A 258 -2.46 12.57 14.54
C LYS A 258 -1.22 13.43 14.39
N ASP A 259 -0.04 12.86 14.56
CA ASP A 259 1.23 13.59 14.56
C ASP A 259 1.61 14.09 13.16
N VAL A 260 1.30 13.33 12.11
CA VAL A 260 1.74 13.63 10.74
C VAL A 260 0.71 14.44 9.96
N LEU A 261 -0.57 14.07 10.05
CA LEU A 261 -1.66 14.69 9.28
C LEU A 261 -2.57 15.59 10.13
N GLY A 262 -2.46 15.57 11.46
CA GLY A 262 -3.40 16.24 12.35
C GLY A 262 -4.80 15.60 12.36
N VAL A 263 -4.92 14.37 11.86
CA VAL A 263 -6.18 13.63 11.74
C VAL A 263 -6.40 12.75 12.96
N SER A 264 -7.56 12.87 13.59
CA SER A 264 -8.00 11.98 14.66
C SER A 264 -8.77 10.80 14.06
N LEU A 265 -8.22 9.60 14.18
CA LEU A 265 -8.93 8.36 13.87
C LEU A 265 -9.86 7.96 15.04
N PRO A 266 -10.83 7.04 14.81
CA PRO A 266 -11.68 6.55 15.89
C PRO A 266 -10.89 5.99 17.09
N ASP A 267 -11.42 6.12 18.30
CA ASP A 267 -10.78 5.60 19.53
C ASP A 267 -10.67 4.08 19.55
N SER A 268 -11.55 3.40 18.82
CA SER A 268 -11.53 1.96 18.59
C SER A 268 -11.87 1.66 17.14
N PHE A 269 -11.09 0.77 16.51
CA PHE A 269 -11.36 0.33 15.15
C PHE A 269 -12.38 -0.82 15.17
N PRO A 270 -13.37 -0.84 14.26
CA PRO A 270 -14.26 -1.97 14.10
C PRO A 270 -13.49 -3.28 13.90
N VAL A 271 -14.02 -4.37 14.40
CA VAL A 271 -13.48 -5.72 14.23
C VAL A 271 -14.49 -6.55 13.45
N MET A 272 -14.06 -7.19 12.40
CA MET A 272 -14.88 -7.99 11.51
C MET A 272 -14.21 -9.34 11.29
N SER A 273 -14.99 -10.43 11.30
CA SER A 273 -14.44 -11.73 10.91
C SER A 273 -14.17 -11.80 9.41
N TYR A 274 -13.17 -12.60 9.01
CA TYR A 274 -12.93 -12.89 7.60
C TYR A 274 -14.20 -13.40 6.90
N ALA A 275 -14.94 -14.29 7.55
CA ALA A 275 -16.19 -14.84 7.00
C ALA A 275 -17.23 -13.75 6.72
N ASP A 276 -17.39 -12.79 7.63
CA ASP A 276 -18.32 -11.67 7.45
C ASP A 276 -17.82 -10.69 6.36
N ALA A 277 -16.53 -10.40 6.34
CA ALA A 277 -15.93 -9.55 5.31
C ALA A 277 -16.17 -10.14 3.89
N MET A 278 -15.95 -11.42 3.72
CA MET A 278 -16.18 -12.10 2.45
C MET A 278 -17.68 -12.19 2.10
N ARG A 279 -18.53 -12.45 3.10
CA ARG A 279 -19.98 -12.55 2.88
C ARG A 279 -20.61 -11.20 2.53
N GLU A 280 -20.26 -10.15 3.25
CA GLU A 280 -20.93 -8.84 3.15
C GLU A 280 -20.25 -7.89 2.14
N TYR A 281 -18.98 -8.07 1.86
CA TYR A 281 -18.21 -7.15 1.01
C TYR A 281 -17.50 -7.83 -0.16
N GLY A 282 -17.43 -9.16 -0.16
CA GLY A 282 -16.73 -9.92 -1.19
C GLY A 282 -15.22 -9.75 -1.16
N SER A 283 -14.65 -9.27 -0.05
CA SER A 283 -13.24 -8.98 0.10
C SER A 283 -12.80 -9.09 1.56
N ASP A 284 -11.58 -9.54 1.79
CA ASP A 284 -10.92 -9.53 3.12
C ASP A 284 -10.35 -8.15 3.49
N LYS A 285 -10.43 -7.18 2.59
CA LYS A 285 -10.01 -5.78 2.79
C LYS A 285 -11.11 -4.80 2.33
N PRO A 286 -12.27 -4.80 2.99
CA PRO A 286 -13.40 -3.98 2.55
C PRO A 286 -13.13 -2.49 2.71
N ASP A 287 -13.51 -1.71 1.69
CA ASP A 287 -13.56 -0.26 1.79
C ASP A 287 -14.85 0.16 2.50
N LEU A 288 -14.75 0.49 3.78
CA LEU A 288 -15.90 0.91 4.58
C LEU A 288 -16.39 2.34 4.30
N ARG A 289 -15.71 3.08 3.43
CA ARG A 289 -16.25 4.35 2.92
C ARG A 289 -17.48 4.12 2.05
N VAL A 290 -17.54 2.97 1.40
CA VAL A 290 -18.69 2.57 0.57
C VAL A 290 -19.72 1.84 1.42
N PRO A 291 -20.91 2.43 1.70
CA PRO A 291 -21.89 1.85 2.60
C PRO A 291 -22.82 0.82 1.92
N LEU A 292 -22.35 0.17 0.88
CA LEU A 292 -23.08 -0.88 0.16
C LEU A 292 -22.61 -2.25 0.64
N LYS A 293 -23.55 -3.19 0.85
CA LYS A 293 -23.25 -4.56 1.25
C LYS A 293 -23.85 -5.57 0.29
N LEU A 294 -23.22 -6.73 0.19
CA LEU A 294 -23.77 -7.87 -0.51
C LEU A 294 -24.91 -8.49 0.30
N THR A 295 -25.95 -8.93 -0.37
CA THR A 295 -27.07 -9.69 0.21
C THR A 295 -26.92 -11.16 -0.16
N GLU A 296 -26.89 -12.06 0.83
CA GLU A 296 -26.81 -13.50 0.61
C GLU A 296 -28.16 -14.06 0.15
N LEU A 297 -28.16 -14.70 -1.00
CA LEU A 297 -29.36 -15.20 -1.67
C LEU A 297 -29.31 -16.68 -2.02
N THR A 298 -28.27 -17.42 -1.67
CA THR A 298 -28.08 -18.82 -2.06
C THR A 298 -29.29 -19.68 -1.68
N GLU A 299 -29.74 -19.61 -0.42
CA GLU A 299 -30.88 -20.42 0.02
C GLU A 299 -32.19 -20.02 -0.67
N VAL A 300 -32.37 -18.74 -0.99
CA VAL A 300 -33.56 -18.24 -1.72
C VAL A 300 -33.61 -18.81 -3.13
N MET A 301 -32.47 -19.03 -3.76
CA MET A 301 -32.36 -19.44 -5.15
C MET A 301 -32.27 -20.95 -5.37
N LYS A 302 -32.20 -21.75 -4.31
CA LYS A 302 -32.19 -23.22 -4.42
C LYS A 302 -33.43 -23.80 -5.14
N PRO A 303 -34.65 -23.38 -4.79
CA PRO A 303 -35.89 -23.97 -5.37
C PRO A 303 -36.31 -23.33 -6.71
N VAL A 304 -35.62 -22.28 -7.19
CA VAL A 304 -36.07 -21.59 -8.42
C VAL A 304 -35.80 -22.42 -9.68
N GLU A 305 -36.65 -22.27 -10.68
CA GLU A 305 -36.48 -22.97 -11.97
C GLU A 305 -35.35 -22.38 -12.83
N PHE A 306 -34.99 -21.13 -12.57
CA PHE A 306 -33.94 -20.41 -13.30
C PHE A 306 -32.55 -21.01 -13.04
N LYS A 307 -32.08 -21.83 -13.98
CA LYS A 307 -30.85 -22.62 -13.82
C LYS A 307 -29.59 -21.80 -13.58
N VAL A 308 -29.54 -20.56 -14.05
CA VAL A 308 -28.43 -19.64 -13.82
C VAL A 308 -28.23 -19.38 -12.31
N PHE A 309 -29.30 -19.39 -11.51
CA PHE A 309 -29.27 -19.22 -10.08
C PHE A 309 -29.37 -20.55 -9.31
N SER A 310 -30.31 -21.41 -9.67
CA SER A 310 -30.50 -22.67 -8.93
C SER A 310 -29.33 -23.64 -9.13
N GLY A 311 -28.65 -23.63 -10.27
CA GLY A 311 -27.45 -24.43 -10.48
C GLY A 311 -26.36 -24.13 -9.45
N PRO A 312 -25.84 -22.90 -9.40
CA PRO A 312 -24.89 -22.48 -8.36
C PRO A 312 -25.43 -22.65 -6.94
N ALA A 313 -26.69 -22.28 -6.68
CA ALA A 313 -27.28 -22.39 -5.35
C ALA A 313 -27.28 -23.81 -4.77
N ASN A 314 -27.34 -24.83 -5.64
CA ASN A 314 -27.32 -26.25 -5.25
C ASN A 314 -25.94 -26.92 -5.44
N THR A 315 -24.89 -26.15 -5.79
CA THR A 315 -23.53 -26.68 -5.99
C THR A 315 -22.64 -26.28 -4.81
N PRO A 316 -21.90 -27.20 -4.18
CA PRO A 316 -20.93 -26.88 -3.15
C PRO A 316 -19.90 -25.86 -3.63
N ALA A 317 -19.39 -25.02 -2.71
CA ALA A 317 -18.43 -23.94 -2.99
C ALA A 317 -18.90 -22.90 -4.02
N HIS A 318 -20.22 -22.81 -4.24
CA HIS A 318 -20.86 -21.77 -5.05
C HIS A 318 -21.78 -20.92 -4.17
N ARG A 319 -22.11 -19.72 -4.63
CA ARG A 319 -23.08 -18.85 -3.98
C ARG A 319 -23.89 -18.05 -5.01
N VAL A 320 -25.02 -17.55 -4.55
CA VAL A 320 -25.80 -16.52 -5.22
C VAL A 320 -25.89 -15.33 -4.27
N ALA A 321 -25.46 -14.17 -4.71
CA ALA A 321 -25.50 -12.94 -3.93
C ALA A 321 -26.01 -11.77 -4.78
N GLY A 322 -26.53 -10.74 -4.11
CA GLY A 322 -26.97 -9.51 -4.75
C GLY A 322 -26.25 -8.30 -4.19
N LEU A 323 -26.12 -7.27 -5.02
CA LEU A 323 -25.64 -5.95 -4.62
C LEU A 323 -26.73 -4.92 -4.90
N LEU A 324 -27.36 -4.41 -3.84
CA LEU A 324 -28.39 -3.40 -3.95
C LEU A 324 -27.77 -2.02 -4.12
N ILE A 325 -28.22 -1.31 -5.15
CA ILE A 325 -27.82 0.06 -5.44
C ILE A 325 -29.02 0.99 -5.18
N PRO A 326 -29.01 1.76 -4.09
CA PRO A 326 -30.09 2.74 -3.83
C PRO A 326 -30.20 3.73 -4.98
N LYS A 327 -31.42 3.99 -5.45
CA LYS A 327 -31.69 4.85 -6.63
C LYS A 327 -31.04 4.38 -7.93
N GLY A 328 -30.53 3.14 -7.98
CA GLY A 328 -29.87 2.57 -9.16
C GLY A 328 -30.81 2.32 -10.34
N GLY A 329 -32.11 2.44 -10.17
CA GLY A 329 -33.10 2.39 -11.25
C GLY A 329 -32.87 3.42 -12.36
N GLU A 330 -32.16 4.52 -12.04
CA GLU A 330 -31.80 5.57 -13.02
C GLU A 330 -30.67 5.15 -13.96
N LEU A 331 -29.91 4.09 -13.65
CA LEU A 331 -28.85 3.60 -14.52
C LEU A 331 -29.41 3.23 -15.91
N THR A 332 -28.76 3.75 -16.93
CA THR A 332 -29.10 3.46 -18.32
C THR A 332 -28.67 2.05 -18.70
N ARG A 333 -29.22 1.52 -19.79
CA ARG A 333 -28.82 0.21 -20.31
C ARG A 333 -27.33 0.19 -20.67
N GLY A 334 -26.83 1.25 -21.30
CA GLY A 334 -25.40 1.35 -21.65
C GLY A 334 -24.48 1.32 -20.43
N GLU A 335 -24.87 1.96 -19.32
CA GLU A 335 -24.13 1.87 -18.07
C GLU A 335 -24.14 0.46 -17.50
N ILE A 336 -25.29 -0.22 -17.52
CA ILE A 336 -25.40 -1.62 -17.06
C ILE A 336 -24.55 -2.54 -17.93
N ASP A 337 -24.55 -2.35 -19.25
CA ASP A 337 -23.74 -3.13 -20.18
C ASP A 337 -22.24 -2.93 -19.91
N ALA A 338 -21.80 -1.69 -19.66
CA ALA A 338 -20.42 -1.39 -19.28
C ALA A 338 -20.01 -2.05 -17.94
N LEU A 339 -20.92 -2.08 -16.95
CA LEU A 339 -20.70 -2.78 -15.68
C LEU A 339 -20.63 -4.31 -15.87
N THR A 340 -21.37 -4.85 -16.82
CA THR A 340 -21.32 -6.27 -17.20
C THR A 340 -19.95 -6.63 -17.79
N GLU A 341 -19.40 -5.79 -18.65
CA GLU A 341 -18.03 -5.94 -19.17
C GLU A 341 -16.99 -5.84 -18.06
N PHE A 342 -17.18 -4.92 -17.11
CA PHE A 342 -16.29 -4.76 -15.96
C PHE A 342 -16.21 -6.02 -15.10
N VAL A 343 -17.34 -6.63 -14.73
CA VAL A 343 -17.32 -7.84 -13.87
C VAL A 343 -16.78 -9.06 -14.62
N ALA A 344 -16.82 -9.08 -15.94
CA ALA A 344 -16.23 -10.14 -16.76
C ALA A 344 -14.71 -10.27 -16.55
N ILE A 345 -14.02 -9.19 -16.22
CA ILE A 345 -12.58 -9.17 -15.87
C ILE A 345 -12.30 -10.12 -14.69
N TYR A 346 -13.26 -10.26 -13.78
CA TYR A 346 -13.17 -11.13 -12.59
C TYR A 346 -13.71 -12.54 -12.82
N GLY A 347 -14.04 -12.90 -14.06
CA GLY A 347 -14.52 -14.22 -14.45
C GLY A 347 -16.04 -14.40 -14.37
N ALA A 348 -16.81 -13.35 -14.10
CA ALA A 348 -18.25 -13.41 -14.15
C ALA A 348 -18.74 -13.55 -15.62
N LYS A 349 -19.66 -14.50 -15.87
CA LYS A 349 -20.19 -14.76 -17.23
C LYS A 349 -21.31 -13.81 -17.62
N GLY A 350 -21.78 -12.97 -16.72
CA GLY A 350 -22.83 -12.00 -16.92
C GLY A 350 -23.15 -11.26 -15.63
N LEU A 351 -24.02 -10.27 -15.72
CA LEU A 351 -24.47 -9.47 -14.59
C LEU A 351 -25.98 -9.29 -14.68
N ALA A 352 -26.72 -10.22 -14.09
CA ALA A 352 -28.18 -10.12 -13.98
C ALA A 352 -28.56 -8.96 -13.06
N TRP A 353 -29.68 -8.34 -13.34
CA TRP A 353 -30.15 -7.18 -12.58
C TRP A 353 -31.68 -7.13 -12.50
N ILE A 354 -32.21 -6.48 -11.46
CA ILE A 354 -33.63 -6.14 -11.30
C ILE A 354 -33.74 -4.69 -10.88
N LYS A 355 -34.55 -3.89 -11.58
CA LYS A 355 -35.00 -2.56 -11.17
C LYS A 355 -36.32 -2.68 -10.40
N PHE A 356 -36.39 -2.04 -9.24
CA PHE A 356 -37.56 -2.03 -8.38
C PHE A 356 -38.32 -0.71 -8.57
N ASN A 357 -39.25 -0.68 -9.54
CA ASN A 357 -40.04 0.52 -9.82
C ASN A 357 -41.14 0.75 -8.77
N ASP A 358 -41.80 -0.34 -8.32
CA ASP A 358 -42.82 -0.32 -7.27
C ASP A 358 -42.85 -1.67 -6.54
N VAL A 359 -42.16 -1.74 -5.40
CA VAL A 359 -42.04 -3.00 -4.63
C VAL A 359 -43.37 -3.53 -4.09
N ALA A 360 -44.37 -2.64 -3.88
CA ALA A 360 -45.69 -3.04 -3.40
C ALA A 360 -46.49 -3.85 -4.43
N LYS A 361 -46.18 -3.67 -5.73
CA LYS A 361 -46.83 -4.42 -6.82
C LYS A 361 -46.16 -5.76 -7.11
N GLY A 362 -45.16 -6.16 -6.33
CA GLY A 362 -44.45 -7.41 -6.54
C GLY A 362 -43.85 -7.51 -7.95
N ARG A 363 -44.06 -8.61 -8.64
CA ARG A 363 -43.55 -8.85 -9.99
C ARG A 363 -43.86 -7.75 -11.00
N GLU A 364 -45.10 -7.20 -10.97
CA GLU A 364 -45.53 -6.14 -11.90
C GLU A 364 -44.79 -4.83 -11.71
N GLY A 365 -44.28 -4.59 -10.50
CA GLY A 365 -43.48 -3.42 -10.16
C GLY A 365 -41.98 -3.58 -10.41
N MET A 366 -41.55 -4.70 -10.99
CA MET A 366 -40.15 -5.01 -11.24
C MET A 366 -39.85 -5.08 -12.74
N GLN A 367 -38.71 -4.53 -13.12
CA GLN A 367 -38.24 -4.51 -14.51
C GLN A 367 -36.94 -5.29 -14.64
N SER A 368 -36.96 -6.38 -15.38
CA SER A 368 -35.77 -7.17 -15.69
C SER A 368 -36.09 -8.33 -16.65
N PRO A 369 -35.12 -8.76 -17.47
CA PRO A 369 -35.28 -9.97 -18.30
C PRO A 369 -35.46 -11.26 -17.48
N ILE A 370 -34.98 -11.30 -16.22
CA ILE A 370 -34.98 -12.49 -15.36
C ILE A 370 -36.22 -12.63 -14.47
N VAL A 371 -37.02 -11.59 -14.29
CA VAL A 371 -38.19 -11.60 -13.40
C VAL A 371 -39.19 -12.70 -13.74
N LYS A 372 -39.39 -12.96 -15.04
CA LYS A 372 -40.28 -14.04 -15.51
C LYS A 372 -39.85 -15.45 -15.11
N ASN A 373 -38.54 -15.61 -14.79
CA ASN A 373 -37.93 -16.91 -14.47
C ASN A 373 -37.85 -17.15 -12.93
N LEU A 374 -38.28 -16.19 -12.12
CA LEU A 374 -38.26 -16.28 -10.65
C LEU A 374 -39.71 -16.38 -10.12
N SER A 375 -39.90 -17.17 -9.07
CA SER A 375 -41.20 -17.25 -8.39
C SER A 375 -41.50 -15.98 -7.60
N ASP A 376 -42.78 -15.71 -7.34
CA ASP A 376 -43.19 -14.58 -6.49
C ASP A 376 -42.60 -14.67 -5.10
N ALA A 377 -42.50 -15.89 -4.55
CA ALA A 377 -41.86 -16.13 -3.25
C ALA A 377 -40.36 -15.74 -3.26
N ALA A 378 -39.63 -16.09 -4.34
CA ALA A 378 -38.24 -15.72 -4.50
C ALA A 378 -38.07 -14.18 -4.65
N LEU A 379 -38.89 -13.54 -5.47
CA LEU A 379 -38.88 -12.07 -5.65
C LEU A 379 -39.17 -11.35 -4.34
N LYS A 380 -40.17 -11.82 -3.57
CA LYS A 380 -40.47 -11.28 -2.25
C LYS A 380 -39.30 -11.44 -1.28
N ALA A 381 -38.66 -12.61 -1.25
CA ALA A 381 -37.51 -12.88 -0.39
C ALA A 381 -36.30 -12.00 -0.77
N VAL A 382 -36.09 -11.71 -2.05
CA VAL A 382 -35.06 -10.76 -2.51
C VAL A 382 -35.32 -9.37 -1.92
N VAL A 383 -36.55 -8.86 -2.01
CA VAL A 383 -36.92 -7.55 -1.45
C VAL A 383 -36.76 -7.54 0.07
N ASP A 384 -37.28 -8.56 0.76
CA ASP A 384 -37.25 -8.63 2.21
C ASP A 384 -35.82 -8.70 2.77
N ARG A 385 -34.93 -9.48 2.14
CA ARG A 385 -33.53 -9.64 2.55
C ARG A 385 -32.66 -8.42 2.23
N SER A 386 -32.88 -7.79 1.09
CA SER A 386 -32.08 -6.66 0.64
C SER A 386 -32.55 -5.31 1.20
N GLY A 387 -33.83 -5.23 1.61
CA GLY A 387 -34.46 -3.97 1.96
C GLY A 387 -34.67 -3.04 0.77
N ALA A 388 -34.79 -3.60 -0.45
CA ALA A 388 -35.00 -2.84 -1.68
C ALA A 388 -36.25 -1.96 -1.61
N LYS A 389 -36.12 -0.74 -2.12
CA LYS A 389 -37.16 0.28 -2.16
C LYS A 389 -37.46 0.68 -3.60
N ASN A 390 -38.55 1.42 -3.78
CA ASN A 390 -38.88 1.99 -5.08
C ASN A 390 -37.74 2.86 -5.62
N GLY A 391 -37.34 2.63 -6.87
CA GLY A 391 -36.23 3.31 -7.52
C GLY A 391 -34.87 2.63 -7.38
N ASP A 392 -34.74 1.58 -6.57
CA ASP A 392 -33.49 0.83 -6.41
C ASP A 392 -33.23 -0.13 -7.58
N LEU A 393 -31.98 -0.58 -7.70
CA LEU A 393 -31.56 -1.64 -8.60
C LEU A 393 -30.71 -2.65 -7.83
N MET A 394 -30.88 -3.93 -8.08
CA MET A 394 -30.01 -4.98 -7.58
C MET A 394 -29.29 -5.67 -8.73
N PHE A 395 -27.97 -5.81 -8.60
CA PHE A 395 -27.17 -6.70 -9.41
C PHE A 395 -26.99 -8.06 -8.72
N PHE A 396 -26.88 -9.12 -9.53
CA PHE A 396 -26.73 -10.49 -9.03
C PHE A 396 -25.43 -11.13 -9.53
N GLY A 397 -24.80 -11.89 -8.65
CA GLY A 397 -23.71 -12.80 -8.98
C GLY A 397 -24.09 -14.22 -8.60
N ALA A 398 -23.81 -15.18 -9.48
CA ALA A 398 -24.07 -16.59 -9.26
C ALA A 398 -22.94 -17.44 -9.86
N GLY A 399 -22.35 -18.33 -9.06
CA GLY A 399 -21.23 -19.17 -9.48
C GLY A 399 -20.30 -19.53 -8.33
N LYS A 400 -19.05 -19.86 -8.65
CA LYS A 400 -18.03 -20.13 -7.64
C LYS A 400 -17.90 -18.95 -6.68
N ILE A 401 -17.80 -19.24 -5.38
CA ILE A 401 -17.73 -18.20 -4.31
C ILE A 401 -16.66 -17.15 -4.64
N LYS A 402 -15.46 -17.58 -5.03
CA LYS A 402 -14.38 -16.68 -5.38
C LYS A 402 -14.76 -15.70 -6.51
N VAL A 403 -15.34 -16.20 -7.60
CA VAL A 403 -15.73 -15.37 -8.74
C VAL A 403 -16.81 -14.37 -8.36
N VAL A 404 -17.84 -14.81 -7.63
CA VAL A 404 -18.93 -13.93 -7.17
C VAL A 404 -18.40 -12.85 -6.25
N ASN A 405 -17.54 -13.20 -5.30
CA ASN A 405 -16.95 -12.25 -4.37
C ASN A 405 -16.06 -11.24 -5.09
N ASP A 406 -15.15 -11.68 -5.94
CA ASP A 406 -14.24 -10.80 -6.68
C ASP A 406 -15.03 -9.83 -7.58
N ALA A 407 -16.03 -10.34 -8.31
CA ALA A 407 -16.85 -9.55 -9.22
C ALA A 407 -17.74 -8.53 -8.49
N LEU A 408 -18.54 -8.98 -7.53
CA LEU A 408 -19.45 -8.08 -6.79
C LEU A 408 -18.70 -7.18 -5.82
N GLY A 409 -17.62 -7.64 -5.22
CA GLY A 409 -16.76 -6.83 -4.36
C GLY A 409 -16.12 -5.67 -5.13
N ALA A 410 -15.57 -5.93 -6.32
CA ALA A 410 -15.03 -4.89 -7.20
C ALA A 410 -16.12 -3.95 -7.71
N LEU A 411 -17.27 -4.49 -8.12
CA LEU A 411 -18.43 -3.71 -8.58
C LEU A 411 -18.93 -2.75 -7.50
N ARG A 412 -19.01 -3.22 -6.26
CA ARG A 412 -19.38 -2.44 -5.09
C ARG A 412 -18.49 -1.21 -4.93
N VAL A 413 -17.17 -1.40 -4.99
CA VAL A 413 -16.20 -0.31 -4.85
C VAL A 413 -16.29 0.66 -6.02
N LYS A 414 -16.35 0.15 -7.25
CA LYS A 414 -16.47 0.96 -8.46
C LYS A 414 -17.71 1.86 -8.42
N ILE A 415 -18.88 1.29 -8.21
CA ILE A 415 -20.13 2.06 -8.14
C ILE A 415 -20.11 3.01 -6.94
N GLY A 416 -19.58 2.56 -5.81
CA GLY A 416 -19.47 3.35 -4.60
C GLY A 416 -18.75 4.68 -4.80
N HIS A 417 -17.61 4.65 -5.47
CA HIS A 417 -16.82 5.85 -5.76
C HIS A 417 -17.36 6.63 -6.96
N GLU A 418 -17.65 6.00 -8.07
CA GLU A 418 -18.07 6.69 -9.30
C GLU A 418 -19.46 7.34 -9.21
N LYS A 419 -20.35 6.76 -8.43
CA LYS A 419 -21.74 7.26 -8.28
C LYS A 419 -21.98 8.03 -6.97
N GLY A 420 -20.92 8.32 -6.21
CA GLY A 420 -21.00 9.22 -5.06
C GLY A 420 -21.57 8.59 -3.77
N TYR A 421 -21.59 7.26 -3.65
CA TYR A 421 -22.00 6.60 -2.40
C TYR A 421 -20.89 6.59 -1.36
N ALA A 422 -19.62 6.66 -1.80
CA ALA A 422 -18.48 6.64 -0.92
C ALA A 422 -18.44 7.89 -0.03
N ARG A 423 -18.19 7.68 1.26
CA ARG A 423 -17.99 8.73 2.26
C ARG A 423 -16.53 9.16 2.27
N SER A 424 -16.28 10.41 2.63
CA SER A 424 -14.92 10.93 2.80
C SER A 424 -14.29 10.42 4.10
N GLY A 425 -12.97 10.63 4.24
CA GLY A 425 -12.21 10.38 5.44
C GLY A 425 -11.58 9.00 5.48
N TRP A 426 -11.12 8.62 6.67
CA TRP A 426 -10.36 7.42 6.93
C TRP A 426 -11.21 6.42 7.71
N LYS A 427 -11.34 5.20 7.20
CA LYS A 427 -12.19 4.15 7.77
C LYS A 427 -11.36 2.88 8.04
N PRO A 428 -10.61 2.86 9.15
CA PRO A 428 -9.85 1.68 9.54
C PRO A 428 -10.76 0.60 10.11
N LEU A 429 -10.33 -0.66 9.96
CA LEU A 429 -10.91 -1.81 10.63
C LEU A 429 -9.88 -2.92 10.82
N TRP A 430 -10.17 -3.86 11.71
CA TRP A 430 -9.50 -5.13 11.81
C TRP A 430 -10.32 -6.22 11.14
N VAL A 431 -9.68 -7.04 10.33
CA VAL A 431 -10.22 -8.32 9.86
C VAL A 431 -9.51 -9.43 10.62
N VAL A 432 -10.27 -10.32 11.22
CA VAL A 432 -9.77 -11.37 12.10
C VAL A 432 -10.39 -12.73 11.75
N ASP A 433 -9.99 -13.78 12.46
CA ASP A 433 -10.53 -15.13 12.29
C ASP A 433 -10.38 -15.67 10.87
N PHE A 434 -9.22 -15.45 10.30
CA PHE A 434 -8.86 -16.01 8.99
C PHE A 434 -8.82 -17.53 9.03
N PRO A 435 -9.12 -18.22 7.91
CA PRO A 435 -8.79 -19.63 7.78
C PRO A 435 -7.28 -19.85 7.97
N MET A 436 -6.91 -20.98 8.57
CA MET A 436 -5.50 -21.39 8.63
C MET A 436 -4.94 -21.67 7.25
N PHE A 437 -5.73 -22.30 6.41
CA PHE A 437 -5.32 -22.84 5.13
C PHE A 437 -6.29 -22.48 4.01
N GLU A 438 -5.75 -22.41 2.81
CA GLU A 438 -6.48 -22.33 1.55
C GLU A 438 -6.17 -23.57 0.71
N TYR A 439 -7.20 -24.21 0.15
CA TYR A 439 -7.02 -25.39 -0.68
C TYR A 439 -6.68 -24.99 -2.12
N ASP A 440 -5.56 -25.49 -2.62
CA ASP A 440 -5.13 -25.34 -4.00
C ASP A 440 -5.69 -26.50 -4.83
N GLU A 441 -6.68 -26.20 -5.66
CA GLU A 441 -7.36 -27.17 -6.52
C GLU A 441 -6.44 -27.79 -7.58
N GLU A 442 -5.46 -27.05 -8.08
CA GLU A 442 -4.51 -27.52 -9.10
C GLU A 442 -3.44 -28.42 -8.48
N ALA A 443 -2.82 -27.91 -7.41
CA ALA A 443 -1.79 -28.67 -6.68
C ALA A 443 -2.38 -29.75 -5.77
N LYS A 444 -3.69 -29.77 -5.55
CA LYS A 444 -4.42 -30.71 -4.67
C LYS A 444 -3.83 -30.79 -3.26
N ARG A 445 -3.51 -29.62 -2.70
CA ARG A 445 -2.93 -29.50 -1.36
C ARG A 445 -3.40 -28.25 -0.65
N TRP A 446 -3.21 -28.24 0.65
CA TRP A 446 -3.41 -27.04 1.47
C TRP A 446 -2.18 -26.15 1.40
N ASN A 447 -2.39 -24.85 1.26
CA ASN A 447 -1.40 -23.80 1.44
C ASN A 447 -1.74 -23.01 2.70
N ALA A 448 -0.74 -22.47 3.39
CA ALA A 448 -0.99 -21.58 4.51
C ALA A 448 -1.61 -20.25 3.99
N MET A 449 -2.65 -19.79 4.66
CA MET A 449 -3.31 -18.52 4.31
C MET A 449 -2.35 -17.33 4.52
N HIS A 450 -1.61 -17.32 5.61
CA HIS A 450 -0.58 -16.33 5.93
C HIS A 450 0.82 -16.95 5.81
N HIS A 451 1.25 -17.69 6.82
CA HIS A 451 2.51 -18.43 6.82
C HIS A 451 2.45 -19.64 7.78
N PRO A 452 3.35 -20.61 7.66
CA PRO A 452 3.30 -21.87 8.43
C PRO A 452 3.47 -21.71 9.95
N PHE A 453 3.87 -20.54 10.41
CA PHE A 453 4.14 -20.27 11.84
C PHE A 453 2.96 -19.61 12.56
N THR A 454 1.86 -19.37 11.87
CA THR A 454 0.62 -18.82 12.43
C THR A 454 -0.06 -19.83 13.34
N ALA A 455 -0.43 -19.40 14.55
CA ALA A 455 -1.12 -20.25 15.50
C ALA A 455 -2.60 -20.45 15.14
N PRO A 456 -3.13 -21.68 15.33
CA PRO A 456 -4.57 -21.91 15.27
C PRO A 456 -5.29 -21.24 16.45
N LYS A 457 -6.56 -20.95 16.28
CA LYS A 457 -7.44 -20.54 17.39
C LYS A 457 -7.47 -21.62 18.48
N ASP A 458 -7.75 -21.22 19.72
CA ASP A 458 -7.91 -22.13 20.83
C ASP A 458 -9.01 -23.16 20.53
N GLY A 459 -8.72 -24.42 20.77
CA GLY A 459 -9.62 -25.53 20.45
C GLY A 459 -9.63 -25.99 19.00
N HIS A 460 -8.88 -25.35 18.09
CA HIS A 460 -8.79 -25.74 16.67
C HIS A 460 -7.59 -26.65 16.36
N GLU A 461 -6.75 -26.97 17.32
CA GLU A 461 -5.56 -27.82 17.10
C GLU A 461 -5.90 -29.21 16.54
N ASP A 462 -7.03 -29.80 17.00
CA ASP A 462 -7.47 -31.12 16.51
C ASP A 462 -8.03 -31.06 15.08
N LEU A 463 -8.51 -29.91 14.64
CA LEU A 463 -8.99 -29.70 13.27
C LEU A 463 -7.85 -29.77 12.24
N LEU A 464 -6.62 -29.45 12.64
CA LEU A 464 -5.46 -29.51 11.75
C LEU A 464 -5.28 -30.89 11.09
N ALA A 465 -5.66 -31.96 11.79
CA ALA A 465 -5.58 -33.33 11.27
C ALA A 465 -6.89 -33.82 10.67
N ARG A 466 -8.04 -33.43 11.24
CA ARG A 466 -9.35 -33.98 10.87
C ARG A 466 -10.04 -33.20 9.74
N ASP A 467 -9.96 -31.88 9.80
CA ASP A 467 -10.61 -30.96 8.86
C ASP A 467 -9.83 -29.64 8.79
N PRO A 468 -8.69 -29.62 8.09
CA PRO A 468 -7.86 -28.42 7.99
C PRO A 468 -8.62 -27.19 7.47
N GLY A 469 -9.60 -27.40 6.60
CA GLY A 469 -10.41 -26.33 6.01
C GLY A 469 -11.29 -25.58 7.02
N ALA A 470 -11.62 -26.20 8.15
CA ALA A 470 -12.40 -25.60 9.23
C ALA A 470 -11.54 -24.90 10.29
N ALA A 471 -10.23 -25.10 10.28
CA ALA A 471 -9.33 -24.50 11.25
C ALA A 471 -9.17 -22.99 11.03
N LEU A 472 -9.40 -22.18 12.05
CA LEU A 472 -9.21 -20.74 12.05
C LEU A 472 -7.88 -20.36 12.70
N ALA A 473 -7.28 -19.28 12.22
CA ALA A 473 -6.01 -18.75 12.68
C ALA A 473 -6.20 -17.61 13.68
N LYS A 474 -5.24 -17.45 14.59
CA LYS A 474 -5.06 -16.22 15.38
C LYS A 474 -4.33 -15.16 14.52
N ALA A 475 -4.94 -14.81 13.40
CA ALA A 475 -4.42 -13.84 12.44
C ALA A 475 -5.33 -12.62 12.37
N TYR A 476 -4.74 -11.47 12.10
CA TYR A 476 -5.41 -10.18 12.07
C TYR A 476 -4.73 -9.26 11.05
N ASP A 477 -5.55 -8.65 10.20
CA ASP A 477 -5.12 -7.63 9.25
C ASP A 477 -5.76 -6.29 9.58
N MET A 478 -4.96 -5.23 9.55
CA MET A 478 -5.47 -3.87 9.62
C MET A 478 -5.73 -3.38 8.20
N VAL A 479 -6.97 -3.00 7.96
CA VAL A 479 -7.44 -2.50 6.67
C VAL A 479 -7.80 -1.03 6.79
N LEU A 480 -7.40 -0.23 5.82
CA LEU A 480 -7.69 1.20 5.76
C LEU A 480 -8.15 1.54 4.35
N ASN A 481 -9.40 2.04 4.23
CA ASN A 481 -9.93 2.51 2.95
C ASN A 481 -9.78 1.50 1.80
N GLY A 482 -10.03 0.21 2.07
CA GLY A 482 -9.96 -0.85 1.06
C GLY A 482 -8.56 -1.41 0.80
N SER A 483 -7.57 -1.03 1.58
CA SER A 483 -6.20 -1.55 1.51
C SER A 483 -5.78 -2.16 2.83
N GLU A 484 -5.18 -3.33 2.80
CA GLU A 484 -4.44 -3.90 3.91
C GLU A 484 -3.17 -3.07 4.13
N ILE A 485 -3.06 -2.41 5.28
CA ILE A 485 -1.87 -1.63 5.64
C ILE A 485 -0.91 -2.39 6.54
N GLY A 486 -1.38 -3.43 7.19
CA GLY A 486 -0.56 -4.31 8.01
C GLY A 486 -1.26 -5.60 8.33
N GLY A 487 -0.50 -6.68 8.42
CA GLY A 487 -0.98 -8.01 8.76
C GLY A 487 -0.08 -8.69 9.77
N GLY A 488 -0.68 -9.49 10.62
CA GLY A 488 0.03 -10.20 11.66
C GLY A 488 -0.73 -11.39 12.22
N SER A 489 -0.09 -12.06 13.17
CA SER A 489 -0.70 -13.20 13.87
C SER A 489 0.00 -13.45 15.20
N VAL A 490 -0.65 -14.20 16.06
CA VAL A 490 0.01 -14.94 17.14
C VAL A 490 0.72 -16.14 16.50
N ARG A 491 1.95 -16.43 16.94
CA ARG A 491 2.78 -17.50 16.38
C ARG A 491 2.63 -18.78 17.18
N ILE A 492 2.96 -19.88 16.54
CA ILE A 492 3.11 -21.16 17.22
C ILE A 492 4.39 -21.11 18.06
N HIS A 493 4.30 -21.43 19.35
CA HIS A 493 5.44 -21.49 20.26
C HIS A 493 5.71 -22.90 20.79
N ARG A 494 4.84 -23.88 20.48
CA ARG A 494 5.02 -25.29 20.84
C ARG A 494 5.34 -26.14 19.63
N GLU A 495 6.42 -26.90 19.69
CA GLU A 495 6.90 -27.74 18.57
C GLU A 495 5.85 -28.75 18.10
N GLU A 496 5.10 -29.36 19.03
CA GLU A 496 4.05 -30.31 18.70
C GLU A 496 2.96 -29.74 17.81
N VAL A 497 2.57 -28.47 18.03
CA VAL A 497 1.57 -27.77 17.21
C VAL A 497 2.18 -27.43 15.85
N GLN A 498 3.45 -26.98 15.83
CA GLN A 498 4.16 -26.69 14.60
C GLN A 498 4.27 -27.91 13.69
N SER A 499 4.53 -29.07 14.27
CA SER A 499 4.60 -30.35 13.54
C SER A 499 3.24 -30.75 12.94
N LYS A 500 2.13 -30.48 13.64
CA LYS A 500 0.77 -30.70 13.11
C LYS A 500 0.48 -29.79 11.89
N VAL A 501 0.88 -28.52 11.96
CA VAL A 501 0.69 -27.57 10.86
C VAL A 501 1.52 -27.99 9.65
N PHE A 502 2.79 -28.36 9.82
CA PHE A 502 3.62 -28.85 8.71
C PHE A 502 3.04 -30.10 8.04
N ARG A 503 2.48 -31.03 8.81
CA ARG A 503 1.79 -32.20 8.25
C ARG A 503 0.57 -31.81 7.42
N ALA A 504 -0.24 -30.87 7.89
CA ALA A 504 -1.39 -30.36 7.14
C ALA A 504 -0.97 -29.70 5.82
N LEU A 505 0.20 -29.07 5.78
CA LEU A 505 0.80 -28.46 4.58
C LEU A 505 1.57 -29.45 3.70
N SER A 506 1.59 -30.75 4.06
CA SER A 506 2.37 -31.78 3.37
C SER A 506 3.89 -31.52 3.38
N ILE A 507 4.39 -30.84 4.41
CA ILE A 507 5.82 -30.62 4.66
C ILE A 507 6.32 -31.75 5.55
N GLY A 508 7.21 -32.60 5.01
CA GLY A 508 7.80 -33.70 5.75
C GLY A 508 8.82 -33.22 6.79
N ALA A 509 9.11 -34.08 7.78
CA ALA A 509 10.04 -33.77 8.87
C ALA A 509 11.45 -33.36 8.38
N GLU A 510 11.98 -34.07 7.38
CA GLU A 510 13.29 -33.75 6.79
C GLU A 510 13.29 -32.42 6.06
N GLU A 511 12.23 -32.13 5.29
CA GLU A 511 12.06 -30.85 4.61
C GLU A 511 11.95 -29.71 5.62
N ALA A 512 11.14 -29.87 6.66
CA ALA A 512 10.98 -28.88 7.72
C ALA A 512 12.31 -28.59 8.43
N LYS A 513 13.09 -29.65 8.72
CA LYS A 513 14.43 -29.53 9.32
C LYS A 513 15.41 -28.81 8.41
N GLN A 514 15.38 -29.09 7.10
CA GLN A 514 16.26 -28.45 6.14
C GLN A 514 15.95 -26.95 6.00
N LYS A 515 14.67 -26.58 5.95
CA LYS A 515 14.23 -25.19 5.73
C LYS A 515 14.23 -24.36 7.01
N PHE A 516 13.75 -24.93 8.13
CA PHE A 516 13.41 -24.21 9.35
C PHE A 516 14.06 -24.82 10.60
N GLY A 517 15.08 -25.68 10.44
CA GLY A 517 15.69 -26.41 11.55
C GLY A 517 16.16 -25.53 12.69
N PHE A 518 16.72 -24.37 12.39
CA PHE A 518 17.20 -23.42 13.40
C PHE A 518 16.05 -22.82 14.24
N LEU A 519 14.87 -22.58 13.66
CA LEU A 519 13.70 -22.14 14.41
C LEU A 519 13.11 -23.28 15.24
N LEU A 520 12.98 -24.48 14.65
CA LEU A 520 12.46 -25.66 15.36
C LEU A 520 13.32 -26.02 16.55
N GLU A 521 14.63 -25.92 16.42
CA GLU A 521 15.57 -26.13 17.53
C GLU A 521 15.38 -25.04 18.60
N ALA A 522 15.27 -23.78 18.21
CA ALA A 522 15.07 -22.67 19.14
C ALA A 522 13.77 -22.82 19.94
N LEU A 523 12.68 -23.30 19.34
CA LEU A 523 11.41 -23.55 20.04
C LEU A 523 11.56 -24.52 21.22
N GLN A 524 12.56 -25.40 21.22
CA GLN A 524 12.83 -26.36 22.31
C GLN A 524 13.45 -25.70 23.54
N TYR A 525 13.97 -24.48 23.43
CA TYR A 525 14.63 -23.77 24.53
C TYR A 525 13.70 -22.78 25.27
N GLY A 526 12.41 -23.13 25.41
CA GLY A 526 11.48 -22.35 26.18
C GLY A 526 10.98 -21.11 25.43
N ALA A 527 10.47 -21.31 24.22
CA ALA A 527 9.87 -20.24 23.45
C ALA A 527 8.64 -19.66 24.17
N PRO A 528 8.56 -18.33 24.35
CA PRO A 528 7.39 -17.70 24.95
C PRO A 528 6.23 -17.68 23.96
N PRO A 529 4.97 -17.56 24.41
CA PRO A 529 3.89 -17.10 23.56
C PRO A 529 4.28 -15.76 22.93
N HIS A 530 4.16 -15.62 21.62
CA HIS A 530 4.56 -14.41 20.90
C HIS A 530 3.71 -14.17 19.67
N GLY A 531 3.62 -12.94 19.28
CA GLY A 531 2.89 -12.51 18.09
C GLY A 531 3.31 -11.12 17.65
N GLY A 532 3.03 -10.78 16.43
CA GLY A 532 3.45 -9.51 15.87
C GLY A 532 2.68 -9.11 14.63
N ILE A 533 3.16 -8.06 13.99
CA ILE A 533 2.56 -7.47 12.81
C ILE A 533 3.65 -6.83 11.94
N ALA A 534 3.40 -6.76 10.65
CA ALA A 534 4.20 -5.98 9.73
C ALA A 534 3.30 -5.00 8.96
N PHE A 535 3.69 -3.73 8.95
CA PHE A 535 3.03 -2.69 8.15
C PHE A 535 3.84 -2.37 6.90
N GLY A 536 3.16 -2.16 5.77
CA GLY A 536 3.79 -1.65 4.55
C GLY A 536 4.00 -0.14 4.66
N LEU A 537 5.22 0.31 4.96
CA LEU A 537 5.51 1.74 5.08
C LEU A 537 5.22 2.49 3.78
N ASP A 538 5.62 1.94 2.65
CA ASP A 538 5.40 2.56 1.33
C ASP A 538 3.91 2.78 1.07
N ARG A 539 3.08 1.79 1.39
CA ARG A 539 1.61 1.85 1.21
C ARG A 539 0.98 2.91 2.11
N ILE A 540 1.33 2.94 3.39
CA ILE A 540 0.81 3.94 4.34
C ILE A 540 1.16 5.34 3.86
N VAL A 541 2.41 5.58 3.47
CA VAL A 541 2.86 6.90 3.00
C VAL A 541 2.18 7.28 1.69
N ALA A 542 2.02 6.36 0.74
CA ALA A 542 1.30 6.61 -0.50
C ALA A 542 -0.17 6.99 -0.25
N MET A 543 -0.84 6.29 0.65
CA MET A 543 -2.22 6.62 1.03
C MET A 543 -2.32 8.00 1.68
N MET A 544 -1.42 8.33 2.60
CA MET A 544 -1.38 9.66 3.25
C MET A 544 -1.08 10.79 2.26
N ALA A 545 -0.25 10.51 1.26
CA ALA A 545 0.11 11.47 0.20
C ALA A 545 -1.00 11.61 -0.87
N GLY A 546 -1.98 10.72 -0.91
CA GLY A 546 -2.93 10.62 -2.00
C GLY A 546 -2.29 10.20 -3.33
N ALA A 547 -1.16 9.47 -3.27
CA ALA A 547 -0.44 8.99 -4.45
C ALA A 547 -1.10 7.75 -5.05
N GLU A 548 -1.09 7.65 -6.38
CA GLU A 548 -1.65 6.51 -7.11
C GLU A 548 -0.75 5.28 -7.10
N SER A 549 0.55 5.50 -6.85
CA SER A 549 1.56 4.43 -6.83
C SER A 549 2.54 4.63 -5.67
N ILE A 550 3.00 3.53 -5.09
CA ILE A 550 4.08 3.57 -4.09
C ILE A 550 5.40 4.08 -4.67
N ARG A 551 5.58 4.05 -5.99
CA ARG A 551 6.74 4.64 -6.68
C ARG A 551 6.87 6.15 -6.45
N ASP A 552 5.77 6.83 -6.15
CA ASP A 552 5.78 8.27 -5.87
C ASP A 552 6.26 8.63 -4.46
N VAL A 553 6.39 7.65 -3.58
CA VAL A 553 6.86 7.84 -2.19
C VAL A 553 8.17 7.09 -1.90
N ILE A 554 8.80 6.53 -2.93
CA ILE A 554 10.11 5.88 -2.89
C ILE A 554 11.08 6.70 -3.73
N ALA A 555 12.25 7.03 -3.18
CA ALA A 555 13.21 7.89 -3.87
C ALA A 555 13.66 7.30 -5.23
N PHE A 556 14.05 6.03 -5.25
CA PHE A 556 14.57 5.33 -6.43
C PHE A 556 13.86 3.98 -6.62
N PRO A 557 12.61 3.98 -7.12
CA PRO A 557 11.83 2.77 -7.31
C PRO A 557 12.21 2.05 -8.60
N LYS A 558 11.78 0.79 -8.73
CA LYS A 558 11.81 0.04 -9.99
C LYS A 558 10.51 0.26 -10.78
N THR A 559 10.58 0.09 -12.10
CA THR A 559 9.41 0.01 -12.98
C THR A 559 8.63 -1.28 -12.73
N GLN A 560 7.46 -1.44 -13.38
CA GLN A 560 6.72 -2.72 -13.37
C GLN A 560 7.50 -3.90 -13.96
N ARG A 561 8.56 -3.64 -14.71
CA ARG A 561 9.47 -4.65 -15.27
C ARG A 561 10.69 -4.91 -14.37
N ALA A 562 10.64 -4.47 -13.11
CA ALA A 562 11.74 -4.59 -12.15
C ALA A 562 13.06 -3.94 -12.62
N GLN A 563 12.98 -2.82 -13.33
CA GLN A 563 14.13 -2.09 -13.87
C GLN A 563 14.24 -0.71 -13.22
N ASP A 564 15.46 -0.30 -12.93
CA ASP A 564 15.80 1.08 -12.58
C ASP A 564 16.27 1.82 -13.83
N LEU A 565 15.48 2.76 -14.30
CA LEU A 565 15.77 3.51 -15.52
C LEU A 565 16.87 4.56 -15.35
N LEU A 566 17.16 4.97 -14.12
CA LEU A 566 18.24 5.93 -13.83
C LEU A 566 19.60 5.23 -13.84
N THR A 567 19.71 4.11 -13.12
CA THR A 567 20.99 3.39 -12.95
C THR A 567 21.19 2.26 -13.96
N HIS A 568 20.15 1.96 -14.75
CA HIS A 568 20.11 0.84 -15.70
C HIS A 568 20.29 -0.54 -15.03
N ALA A 569 19.87 -0.67 -13.78
CA ALA A 569 19.81 -1.97 -13.11
C ALA A 569 18.52 -2.74 -13.47
N PRO A 570 18.55 -4.10 -13.63
CA PRO A 570 19.75 -4.94 -13.60
C PRO A 570 20.63 -4.77 -14.85
N SER A 571 21.91 -5.01 -14.70
CA SER A 571 22.89 -4.90 -15.76
C SER A 571 23.77 -6.15 -15.84
N PRO A 572 24.39 -6.44 -16.99
CA PRO A 572 25.37 -7.50 -17.11
C PRO A 572 26.57 -7.30 -16.17
N VAL A 573 27.15 -8.38 -15.74
CA VAL A 573 28.42 -8.41 -15.00
C VAL A 573 29.50 -9.03 -15.87
N ASP A 574 30.77 -8.72 -15.62
CA ASP A 574 31.87 -9.23 -16.42
C ASP A 574 32.17 -10.72 -16.15
N GLU A 575 32.78 -11.38 -17.10
CA GLU A 575 33.12 -12.81 -17.04
C GLU A 575 34.10 -13.14 -15.91
N LYS A 576 34.94 -12.20 -15.50
CA LYS A 576 35.86 -12.38 -14.38
C LYS A 576 35.07 -12.50 -13.07
N GLN A 577 34.09 -11.63 -12.84
CA GLN A 577 33.22 -11.70 -11.66
C GLN A 577 32.42 -13.01 -11.63
N LEU A 578 31.87 -13.45 -12.77
CA LEU A 578 31.16 -14.73 -12.84
C LEU A 578 32.06 -15.92 -12.49
N ARG A 579 33.30 -15.94 -12.99
CA ARG A 579 34.28 -16.97 -12.65
C ARG A 579 34.65 -16.96 -11.17
N GLU A 580 34.83 -15.80 -10.56
CA GLU A 580 35.10 -15.67 -9.13
C GLU A 580 33.96 -16.17 -8.26
N LEU A 581 32.73 -16.10 -8.78
CA LEU A 581 31.51 -16.61 -8.13
C LEU A 581 31.21 -18.06 -8.49
N HIS A 582 32.03 -18.72 -9.32
CA HIS A 582 31.83 -20.07 -9.84
C HIS A 582 30.50 -20.24 -10.60
N ILE A 583 30.04 -19.19 -11.30
CA ILE A 583 28.78 -19.17 -12.04
C ILE A 583 29.07 -19.14 -13.56
N ARG A 584 28.28 -19.93 -14.28
CA ARG A 584 28.23 -19.90 -15.75
C ARG A 584 26.80 -19.62 -16.21
N LEU A 585 26.63 -18.60 -17.05
CA LEU A 585 25.34 -18.32 -17.66
C LEU A 585 25.01 -19.39 -18.71
N ARG A 586 23.78 -19.88 -18.68
CA ARG A 586 23.23 -20.67 -19.78
C ARG A 586 22.94 -19.75 -20.96
N LYS A 587 23.21 -20.21 -22.17
CA LYS A 587 22.73 -19.50 -23.38
C LYS A 587 21.22 -19.55 -23.36
N THR A 588 20.56 -18.40 -23.42
CA THR A 588 19.12 -18.34 -23.73
C THR A 588 18.96 -18.78 -25.18
N GLU A 589 18.16 -19.80 -25.41
CA GLU A 589 17.66 -20.07 -26.75
C GLU A 589 16.84 -18.86 -27.18
N SER A 590 17.30 -18.16 -28.22
CA SER A 590 16.70 -16.96 -28.80
C SER A 590 15.39 -17.31 -29.52
#